data_f2415104ddd1f06fd935e868e6fd5f38
#
_entry.id   f2415104ddd1f06fd935e868e6fd5f38
#
_cell.length_a   1.000
_cell.length_b   1.000
_cell.length_c   1.000
_cell.angle_alpha   90.00
_cell.angle_beta   90.00
_cell.angle_gamma   90.00
#
_symmetry.space_group_name_H-M   'P 1'
#
loop_
_entity.id
_entity.type
_entity.pdbx_description
1 polymer ?
#
loop_
_entity_poly.entity_id
_entity_poly.type
_entity_poly.pdbx_seq_one_letter_code
_entity_poly.pdbx_strand_id
1 'polypeptide(L)'
;MSDMKIAVLGAAGRMGQALTRVLAETSGCVVAGGIEAKGSPALGRDIGELAGLEPLGVAISDDPHAVFAEVDGVLDFTSPASTLAFAALSAQARIVHVIGTTGLSAADEAKIEAAARHATIVKAGNMSQGVNLLAVLTAEVARALGPEFDIEILEMHHRHKRDAPSGTSLMLGRAAAGGRDVSLQERGVKVRDGDVGPRREGDIGFAALRGGDVVGEHRVIFAGPGERIELAHVATDRGIFARGAVKAALWARGKDPGLYSMMDVLGL
;
A
#
# COMPACT_ATOMS: atom_id res chain seq x y z
N MET A 1 -9.16 19.13 -19.37
CA MET A 1 -8.01 18.21 -19.50
C MET A 1 -8.56 16.87 -19.94
N SER A 2 -7.88 16.14 -20.84
CA SER A 2 -8.25 14.76 -21.19
C SER A 2 -8.11 13.84 -19.99
N ASP A 3 -8.88 12.76 -19.94
CA ASP A 3 -8.72 11.75 -18.90
C ASP A 3 -7.32 11.11 -18.93
N MET A 4 -6.78 10.79 -17.77
CA MET A 4 -5.48 10.11 -17.62
C MET A 4 -5.60 8.65 -18.06
N LYS A 5 -4.80 8.25 -19.03
CA LYS A 5 -4.74 6.87 -19.52
C LYS A 5 -3.89 6.04 -18.56
N ILE A 6 -4.49 5.04 -17.93
CA ILE A 6 -3.82 4.20 -16.91
C ILE A 6 -3.87 2.74 -17.32
N ALA A 7 -2.72 2.06 -17.21
CA ALA A 7 -2.65 0.62 -17.34
C ALA A 7 -2.54 -0.07 -15.97
N VAL A 8 -3.09 -1.29 -15.90
CA VAL A 8 -3.06 -2.14 -14.72
C VAL A 8 -2.09 -3.30 -14.96
N LEU A 9 -1.09 -3.41 -14.10
CA LEU A 9 -0.08 -4.47 -14.16
C LEU A 9 -0.51 -5.64 -13.26
N GLY A 10 -0.46 -6.88 -13.79
CA GLY A 10 -1.07 -8.05 -13.15
C GLY A 10 -2.60 -7.98 -13.18
N ALA A 11 -3.14 -7.61 -14.35
CA ALA A 11 -4.55 -7.25 -14.56
C ALA A 11 -5.54 -8.36 -14.17
N ALA A 12 -5.19 -9.64 -14.37
CA ALA A 12 -6.04 -10.78 -14.03
C ALA A 12 -6.00 -11.15 -12.55
N GLY A 13 -5.03 -10.60 -11.77
CA GLY A 13 -4.92 -10.82 -10.34
C GLY A 13 -6.05 -10.16 -9.55
N ARG A 14 -6.24 -10.59 -8.29
CA ARG A 14 -7.27 -10.02 -7.39
C ARG A 14 -7.19 -8.50 -7.24
N MET A 15 -5.96 -7.95 -7.11
CA MET A 15 -5.77 -6.50 -7.04
C MET A 15 -5.96 -5.85 -8.42
N GLY A 16 -5.47 -6.47 -9.50
CA GLY A 16 -5.66 -5.97 -10.85
C GLY A 16 -7.14 -5.76 -11.19
N GLN A 17 -7.98 -6.75 -10.90
CA GLN A 17 -9.44 -6.64 -11.10
C GLN A 17 -10.07 -5.55 -10.21
N ALA A 18 -9.62 -5.40 -8.94
CA ALA A 18 -10.10 -4.34 -8.07
C ALA A 18 -9.70 -2.95 -8.57
N LEU A 19 -8.47 -2.79 -9.07
CA LEU A 19 -7.98 -1.56 -9.68
C LEU A 19 -8.78 -1.20 -10.94
N THR A 20 -9.04 -2.17 -11.80
CA THR A 20 -9.84 -2.00 -13.02
C THR A 20 -11.24 -1.49 -12.70
N ARG A 21 -11.93 -2.09 -11.70
CA ARG A 21 -13.25 -1.61 -11.25
C ARG A 21 -13.22 -0.17 -10.77
N VAL A 22 -12.25 0.16 -9.91
CA VAL A 22 -12.15 1.52 -9.36
C VAL A 22 -11.79 2.54 -10.44
N LEU A 23 -10.90 2.20 -11.39
CA LEU A 23 -10.59 3.07 -12.52
C LEU A 23 -11.80 3.36 -13.39
N ALA A 24 -12.61 2.32 -13.68
CA ALA A 24 -13.82 2.46 -14.51
C ALA A 24 -14.89 3.37 -13.87
N GLU A 25 -14.89 3.47 -12.54
CA GLU A 25 -15.84 4.29 -11.76
C GLU A 25 -15.29 5.69 -11.43
N THR A 26 -14.00 5.95 -11.68
CA THR A 26 -13.35 7.20 -11.25
C THR A 26 -13.24 8.20 -12.40
N SER A 27 -13.80 9.40 -12.21
CA SER A 27 -13.66 10.49 -13.17
C SER A 27 -12.21 11.00 -13.27
N GLY A 28 -11.80 11.43 -14.47
CA GLY A 28 -10.48 11.99 -14.74
C GLY A 28 -9.42 10.96 -15.10
N CYS A 29 -9.79 9.69 -15.18
CA CYS A 29 -8.94 8.61 -15.68
C CYS A 29 -9.74 7.57 -16.47
N VAL A 30 -9.03 6.81 -17.30
CA VAL A 30 -9.59 5.70 -18.08
C VAL A 30 -8.64 4.50 -18.04
N VAL A 31 -9.19 3.30 -18.08
CA VAL A 31 -8.41 2.08 -18.30
C VAL A 31 -7.94 2.06 -19.76
N ALA A 32 -6.63 2.09 -19.98
CA ALA A 32 -6.06 2.16 -21.32
C ALA A 32 -5.10 1.00 -21.63
N GLY A 33 -4.87 0.10 -20.66
CA GLY A 33 -4.04 -1.08 -20.85
C GLY A 33 -4.13 -2.07 -19.69
N GLY A 34 -3.79 -3.30 -19.96
CA GLY A 34 -3.65 -4.36 -18.98
C GLY A 34 -2.45 -5.25 -19.33
N ILE A 35 -1.62 -5.55 -18.34
CA ILE A 35 -0.44 -6.41 -18.52
C ILE A 35 -0.59 -7.67 -17.68
N GLU A 36 -0.25 -8.79 -18.29
CA GLU A 36 -0.10 -10.09 -17.63
C GLU A 36 1.19 -10.80 -18.06
N ALA A 37 1.57 -11.78 -17.27
CA ALA A 37 2.73 -12.60 -17.56
C ALA A 37 2.55 -13.39 -18.88
N LYS A 38 3.64 -13.59 -19.60
CA LYS A 38 3.65 -14.40 -20.82
C LYS A 38 3.07 -15.80 -20.57
N GLY A 39 2.14 -16.21 -21.43
CA GLY A 39 1.44 -17.49 -21.32
C GLY A 39 0.24 -17.47 -20.35
N SER A 40 -0.12 -16.33 -19.78
CA SER A 40 -1.34 -16.20 -19.00
C SER A 40 -2.58 -16.50 -19.84
N PRO A 41 -3.57 -17.26 -19.32
CA PRO A 41 -4.84 -17.50 -20.01
C PRO A 41 -5.71 -16.24 -20.14
N ALA A 42 -5.31 -15.15 -19.52
CA ALA A 42 -5.98 -13.85 -19.59
C ALA A 42 -5.55 -13.01 -20.81
N LEU A 43 -4.49 -13.40 -21.52
CA LEU A 43 -4.01 -12.66 -22.70
C LEU A 43 -5.06 -12.61 -23.79
N GLY A 44 -5.23 -11.42 -24.39
CA GLY A 44 -6.24 -11.16 -25.42
C GLY A 44 -7.68 -11.00 -24.89
N ARG A 45 -7.96 -11.30 -23.62
CA ARG A 45 -9.27 -11.09 -23.03
C ARG A 45 -9.47 -9.62 -22.66
N ASP A 46 -10.71 -9.18 -22.64
CA ASP A 46 -11.06 -7.83 -22.18
C ASP A 46 -10.85 -7.69 -20.67
N ILE A 47 -10.18 -6.60 -20.27
CA ILE A 47 -9.85 -6.32 -18.87
C ILE A 47 -11.10 -6.02 -18.03
N GLY A 48 -12.14 -5.41 -18.62
CA GLY A 48 -13.41 -5.12 -17.96
C GLY A 48 -14.18 -6.40 -17.64
N GLU A 49 -14.30 -7.31 -18.62
CA GLU A 49 -14.96 -8.60 -18.41
C GLU A 49 -14.29 -9.40 -17.28
N LEU A 50 -12.94 -9.43 -17.25
CA LEU A 50 -12.22 -10.09 -16.18
C LEU A 50 -12.44 -9.45 -14.81
N ALA A 51 -12.71 -8.17 -14.79
CA ALA A 51 -13.05 -7.44 -13.57
C ALA A 51 -14.54 -7.56 -13.18
N GLY A 52 -15.36 -8.25 -13.99
CA GLY A 52 -16.81 -8.38 -13.75
C GLY A 52 -17.61 -7.14 -14.16
N LEU A 53 -17.09 -6.37 -15.11
CA LEU A 53 -17.73 -5.22 -15.73
C LEU A 53 -18.20 -5.55 -17.15
N GLU A 54 -18.95 -4.64 -17.78
CA GLU A 54 -19.14 -4.65 -19.21
C GLU A 54 -17.79 -4.51 -19.94
N PRO A 55 -17.65 -5.02 -21.18
CA PRO A 55 -16.40 -4.89 -21.94
C PRO A 55 -15.94 -3.43 -22.04
N LEU A 56 -14.68 -3.20 -21.73
CA LEU A 56 -14.06 -1.87 -21.85
C LEU A 56 -13.35 -1.66 -23.20
N GLY A 57 -13.27 -2.70 -24.05
CA GLY A 57 -12.55 -2.65 -25.32
C GLY A 57 -11.03 -2.67 -25.18
N VAL A 58 -10.51 -3.06 -24.02
CA VAL A 58 -9.08 -3.07 -23.69
C VAL A 58 -8.61 -4.51 -23.49
N ALA A 59 -7.86 -5.04 -24.47
CA ALA A 59 -7.29 -6.38 -24.40
C ALA A 59 -6.05 -6.43 -23.50
N ILE A 60 -5.94 -7.48 -22.69
CA ILE A 60 -4.75 -7.74 -21.86
C ILE A 60 -3.60 -8.22 -22.75
N SER A 61 -2.41 -7.62 -22.53
CA SER A 61 -1.19 -7.87 -23.32
C SER A 61 -0.07 -8.45 -22.44
N ASP A 62 0.89 -9.12 -23.07
CA ASP A 62 2.18 -9.49 -22.49
C ASP A 62 3.34 -8.63 -23.05
N ASP A 63 3.03 -7.57 -23.80
CA ASP A 63 4.01 -6.61 -24.30
C ASP A 63 3.94 -5.29 -23.50
N PRO A 64 4.77 -5.15 -22.45
CA PRO A 64 4.78 -3.92 -21.66
C PRO A 64 5.32 -2.72 -22.44
N HIS A 65 6.19 -2.89 -23.45
CA HIS A 65 6.71 -1.78 -24.21
C HIS A 65 5.60 -1.10 -25.05
N ALA A 66 4.76 -1.89 -25.70
CA ALA A 66 3.64 -1.38 -26.47
C ALA A 66 2.64 -0.63 -25.56
N VAL A 67 2.30 -1.22 -24.39
CA VAL A 67 1.33 -0.61 -23.45
C VAL A 67 1.89 0.69 -22.84
N PHE A 68 3.16 0.69 -22.40
CA PHE A 68 3.76 1.86 -21.74
C PHE A 68 3.92 3.06 -22.70
N ALA A 69 3.99 2.82 -24.01
CA ALA A 69 4.03 3.88 -25.00
C ALA A 69 2.69 4.65 -25.17
N GLU A 70 1.58 4.05 -24.74
CA GLU A 70 0.22 4.57 -25.01
C GLU A 70 -0.48 5.09 -23.73
N VAL A 71 0.16 5.01 -22.55
CA VAL A 71 -0.45 5.38 -21.28
C VAL A 71 0.29 6.49 -20.55
N ASP A 72 -0.42 7.22 -19.71
CA ASP A 72 0.13 8.30 -18.86
C ASP A 72 0.65 7.75 -17.52
N GLY A 73 0.23 6.53 -17.13
CA GLY A 73 0.65 5.93 -15.87
C GLY A 73 0.25 4.47 -15.73
N VAL A 74 0.85 3.83 -14.74
CA VAL A 74 0.64 2.42 -14.43
C VAL A 74 0.41 2.18 -12.94
N LEU A 75 -0.43 1.18 -12.62
CA LEU A 75 -0.69 0.71 -11.25
C LEU A 75 -0.09 -0.68 -11.09
N ASP A 76 0.84 -0.84 -10.16
CA ASP A 76 1.65 -2.04 -9.98
C ASP A 76 1.47 -2.67 -8.58
N PHE A 77 0.85 -3.85 -8.56
CA PHE A 77 0.72 -4.71 -7.38
C PHE A 77 1.16 -6.13 -7.71
N THR A 78 2.28 -6.26 -8.42
CA THR A 78 2.76 -7.52 -8.96
C THR A 78 3.75 -8.24 -8.03
N SER A 79 4.99 -8.27 -8.41
CA SER A 79 6.09 -8.90 -7.66
C SER A 79 7.33 -8.02 -7.67
N PRO A 80 8.26 -8.15 -6.70
CA PRO A 80 9.49 -7.36 -6.70
C PRO A 80 10.24 -7.37 -8.03
N ALA A 81 10.42 -8.55 -8.63
CA ALA A 81 11.14 -8.68 -9.91
C ALA A 81 10.43 -7.95 -11.05
N SER A 82 9.11 -8.09 -11.16
CA SER A 82 8.30 -7.40 -12.17
C SER A 82 8.29 -5.89 -11.96
N THR A 83 8.11 -5.45 -10.71
CA THR A 83 8.11 -4.04 -10.34
C THR A 83 9.40 -3.34 -10.75
N LEU A 84 10.56 -3.97 -10.57
CA LEU A 84 11.85 -3.39 -10.99
C LEU A 84 11.94 -3.24 -12.52
N ALA A 85 11.48 -4.22 -13.26
CA ALA A 85 11.44 -4.14 -14.73
C ALA A 85 10.50 -3.02 -15.19
N PHE A 86 9.31 -2.93 -14.59
CA PHE A 86 8.32 -1.90 -14.90
C PHE A 86 8.76 -0.50 -14.44
N ALA A 87 9.48 -0.37 -13.33
CA ALA A 87 10.05 0.92 -12.90
C ALA A 87 11.08 1.45 -13.91
N ALA A 88 11.93 0.56 -14.45
CA ALA A 88 12.86 0.93 -15.51
C ALA A 88 12.13 1.37 -16.79
N LEU A 89 11.05 0.70 -17.19
CA LEU A 89 10.22 1.09 -18.34
C LEU A 89 9.48 2.40 -18.10
N SER A 90 8.94 2.61 -16.89
CA SER A 90 8.29 3.88 -16.52
C SER A 90 9.26 5.06 -16.61
N ALA A 91 10.53 4.85 -16.20
CA ALA A 91 11.58 5.86 -16.33
C ALA A 91 11.90 6.19 -17.80
N GLN A 92 11.92 5.17 -18.67
CA GLN A 92 12.13 5.37 -20.12
C GLN A 92 10.96 6.10 -20.77
N ALA A 93 9.72 5.71 -20.44
CA ALA A 93 8.49 6.31 -20.96
C ALA A 93 8.14 7.65 -20.28
N ARG A 94 8.78 7.99 -19.15
CA ARG A 94 8.52 9.19 -18.34
C ARG A 94 7.06 9.30 -17.88
N ILE A 95 6.48 8.18 -17.47
CA ILE A 95 5.09 8.08 -17.01
C ILE A 95 5.00 7.95 -15.50
N VAL A 96 3.80 8.14 -14.96
CA VAL A 96 3.50 7.88 -13.55
C VAL A 96 3.55 6.38 -13.25
N HIS A 97 4.17 5.99 -12.14
CA HIS A 97 4.17 4.62 -11.66
C HIS A 97 3.75 4.54 -10.19
N VAL A 98 2.58 3.97 -9.91
CA VAL A 98 2.11 3.73 -8.54
C VAL A 98 2.46 2.30 -8.13
N ILE A 99 3.31 2.15 -7.13
CA ILE A 99 3.84 0.88 -6.66
C ILE A 99 3.23 0.50 -5.31
N GLY A 100 2.38 -0.52 -5.32
CA GLY A 100 1.83 -1.17 -4.12
C GLY A 100 2.47 -2.54 -3.82
N THR A 101 3.45 -2.95 -4.61
CA THR A 101 4.21 -4.19 -4.41
C THR A 101 5.03 -4.12 -3.12
N THR A 102 4.99 -5.19 -2.34
CA THR A 102 5.72 -5.32 -1.07
C THR A 102 6.83 -6.37 -1.18
N GLY A 103 7.72 -6.41 -0.18
CA GLY A 103 8.81 -7.40 -0.14
C GLY A 103 10.05 -7.02 -0.95
N LEU A 104 10.18 -5.74 -1.31
CA LEU A 104 11.38 -5.19 -1.93
C LEU A 104 12.55 -5.18 -0.95
N SER A 105 13.73 -5.56 -1.41
CA SER A 105 14.98 -5.46 -0.64
C SER A 105 15.54 -4.04 -0.69
N ALA A 106 16.53 -3.72 0.17
CA ALA A 106 17.22 -2.43 0.12
C ALA A 106 17.89 -2.18 -1.25
N ALA A 107 18.40 -3.23 -1.91
CA ALA A 107 18.97 -3.12 -3.25
C ALA A 107 17.90 -2.83 -4.32
N ASP A 108 16.68 -3.34 -4.14
CA ASP A 108 15.55 -3.05 -5.01
C ASP A 108 15.04 -1.62 -4.83
N GLU A 109 15.00 -1.13 -3.60
CA GLU A 109 14.66 0.26 -3.28
C GLU A 109 15.59 1.24 -4.00
N ALA A 110 16.91 1.00 -3.96
CA ALA A 110 17.88 1.85 -4.68
C ALA A 110 17.64 1.89 -6.20
N LYS A 111 17.15 0.79 -6.81
CA LYS A 111 16.78 0.78 -8.24
C LYS A 111 15.52 1.59 -8.53
N ILE A 112 14.54 1.54 -7.63
CA ILE A 112 13.32 2.35 -7.73
C ILE A 112 13.67 3.85 -7.58
N GLU A 113 14.52 4.20 -6.63
CA GLU A 113 15.03 5.58 -6.47
C GLU A 113 15.76 6.07 -7.72
N ALA A 114 16.55 5.20 -8.37
CA ALA A 114 17.21 5.54 -9.62
C ALA A 114 16.18 5.78 -10.77
N ALA A 115 15.14 4.96 -10.87
CA ALA A 115 14.06 5.14 -11.85
C ALA A 115 13.26 6.43 -11.60
N ALA A 116 13.04 6.80 -10.35
CA ALA A 116 12.33 8.00 -9.95
C ALA A 116 13.00 9.31 -10.39
N ARG A 117 14.26 9.28 -10.81
CA ARG A 117 14.91 10.46 -11.43
C ARG A 117 14.31 10.84 -12.79
N HIS A 118 13.56 9.92 -13.42
CA HIS A 118 13.03 10.07 -14.77
C HIS A 118 11.52 9.81 -14.86
N ALA A 119 10.91 9.23 -13.82
CA ALA A 119 9.48 8.95 -13.71
C ALA A 119 8.93 9.51 -12.39
N THR A 120 7.64 9.85 -12.36
CA THR A 120 6.95 10.19 -11.12
C THR A 120 6.46 8.90 -10.45
N ILE A 121 7.16 8.45 -9.42
CA ILE A 121 6.86 7.20 -8.73
C ILE A 121 6.19 7.49 -7.38
N VAL A 122 4.99 6.93 -7.16
CA VAL A 122 4.35 6.91 -5.82
C VAL A 122 4.42 5.50 -5.27
N LYS A 123 5.12 5.32 -4.15
CA LYS A 123 5.31 4.00 -3.56
C LYS A 123 4.83 3.95 -2.11
N ALA A 124 4.05 2.91 -1.79
CA ALA A 124 3.66 2.62 -0.42
C ALA A 124 3.39 1.13 -0.21
N GLY A 125 3.78 0.60 0.94
CA GLY A 125 3.46 -0.78 1.34
C GLY A 125 1.98 -0.98 1.69
N ASN A 126 1.23 0.10 1.83
CA ASN A 126 -0.22 0.11 1.99
C ASN A 126 -0.80 1.37 1.34
N MET A 127 -1.70 1.21 0.38
CA MET A 127 -2.32 2.33 -0.35
C MET A 127 -3.58 2.89 0.33
N SER A 128 -4.05 2.32 1.43
CA SER A 128 -5.20 2.87 2.17
C SER A 128 -4.89 4.26 2.71
N GLN A 129 -5.70 5.24 2.34
CA GLN A 129 -5.58 6.62 2.86
C GLN A 129 -5.74 6.64 4.38
N GLY A 130 -6.75 5.91 4.90
CA GLY A 130 -7.01 5.86 6.34
C GLY A 130 -5.88 5.23 7.14
N VAL A 131 -5.23 4.18 6.62
CA VAL A 131 -4.08 3.53 7.28
C VAL A 131 -2.87 4.47 7.31
N ASN A 132 -2.61 5.20 6.23
CA ASN A 132 -1.50 6.15 6.18
C ASN A 132 -1.74 7.33 7.13
N LEU A 133 -2.95 7.89 7.15
CA LEU A 133 -3.33 8.91 8.14
C LEU A 133 -3.19 8.39 9.57
N LEU A 134 -3.65 7.14 9.84
CA LEU A 134 -3.51 6.51 11.15
C LEU A 134 -2.03 6.43 11.58
N ALA A 135 -1.10 6.13 10.66
CA ALA A 135 0.32 6.08 10.96
C ALA A 135 0.88 7.46 11.37
N VAL A 136 0.48 8.54 10.68
CA VAL A 136 0.87 9.90 11.04
C VAL A 136 0.33 10.27 12.42
N LEU A 137 -0.97 10.05 12.65
CA LEU A 137 -1.58 10.31 13.97
C LEU A 137 -0.93 9.49 15.08
N THR A 138 -0.55 8.25 14.80
CA THR A 138 0.17 7.38 15.76
C THR A 138 1.51 7.99 16.15
N ALA A 139 2.28 8.50 15.19
CA ALA A 139 3.56 9.16 15.47
C ALA A 139 3.37 10.45 16.28
N GLU A 140 2.36 11.27 15.91
CA GLU A 140 2.07 12.51 16.62
C GLU A 140 1.63 12.26 18.07
N VAL A 141 0.70 11.31 18.29
CA VAL A 141 0.26 10.96 19.65
C VAL A 141 1.41 10.36 20.45
N ALA A 142 2.24 9.48 19.85
CA ALA A 142 3.40 8.92 20.51
C ALA A 142 4.43 9.99 20.92
N ARG A 143 4.60 11.04 20.12
CA ARG A 143 5.49 12.17 20.42
C ARG A 143 4.94 13.08 21.51
N ALA A 144 3.62 13.33 21.49
CA ALA A 144 2.96 14.24 22.42
C ALA A 144 2.82 13.66 23.83
N LEU A 145 2.60 12.33 23.91
CA LEU A 145 2.45 11.63 25.19
C LEU A 145 3.79 11.07 25.66
N GLY A 146 4.06 11.19 26.93
CA GLY A 146 5.30 10.70 27.56
C GLY A 146 5.39 9.18 27.70
N PRO A 147 6.50 8.65 28.24
CA PRO A 147 6.73 7.22 28.44
C PRO A 147 5.73 6.56 29.40
N GLU A 148 5.02 7.35 30.22
CA GLU A 148 3.96 6.91 31.11
C GLU A 148 2.70 6.39 30.36
N PHE A 149 2.58 6.65 29.05
CA PHE A 149 1.57 6.03 28.20
C PHE A 149 2.14 4.81 27.51
N ASP A 150 1.69 3.64 27.90
CA ASP A 150 2.00 2.36 27.26
C ASP A 150 1.40 2.27 25.87
N ILE A 151 2.17 1.73 24.90
CA ILE A 151 1.71 1.60 23.53
C ILE A 151 1.47 0.13 23.18
N GLU A 152 0.24 -0.20 22.79
CA GLU A 152 -0.15 -1.53 22.31
C GLU A 152 -0.81 -1.45 20.94
N ILE A 153 -0.44 -2.35 20.05
CA ILE A 153 -0.97 -2.44 18.69
C ILE A 153 -1.70 -3.77 18.54
N LEU A 154 -3.02 -3.69 18.37
CA LEU A 154 -3.89 -4.84 18.15
C LEU A 154 -4.29 -4.89 16.68
N GLU A 155 -4.22 -6.09 16.07
CA GLU A 155 -4.70 -6.29 14.71
C GLU A 155 -5.54 -7.55 14.57
N MET A 156 -6.52 -7.52 13.67
CA MET A 156 -7.31 -8.70 13.30
C MET A 156 -7.39 -8.85 11.80
N HIS A 157 -7.17 -10.08 11.30
CA HIS A 157 -7.34 -10.43 9.90
C HIS A 157 -8.03 -11.79 9.75
N HIS A 158 -8.40 -12.11 8.51
CA HIS A 158 -9.01 -13.38 8.15
C HIS A 158 -8.13 -14.59 8.53
N ARG A 159 -8.77 -15.75 8.72
CA ARG A 159 -8.12 -17.00 9.13
C ARG A 159 -6.97 -17.49 8.25
N HIS A 160 -6.91 -17.03 6.99
CA HIS A 160 -5.90 -17.44 6.02
C HIS A 160 -4.65 -16.54 5.97
N LYS A 161 -4.58 -15.48 6.79
CA LYS A 161 -3.39 -14.62 6.86
C LYS A 161 -2.25 -15.33 7.58
N ARG A 162 -1.09 -15.41 6.93
CA ARG A 162 0.05 -16.20 7.40
C ARG A 162 1.03 -15.42 8.26
N ASP A 163 1.28 -14.15 7.91
CA ASP A 163 2.19 -13.27 8.66
C ASP A 163 1.52 -12.68 9.90
N ALA A 164 2.26 -12.62 11.01
CA ALA A 164 1.88 -11.95 12.26
C ALA A 164 3.15 -11.43 12.97
N PRO A 165 3.19 -10.17 13.44
CA PRO A 165 2.21 -9.11 13.17
C PRO A 165 2.11 -8.77 11.69
N SER A 166 0.97 -8.19 11.26
CA SER A 166 0.78 -7.76 9.86
C SER A 166 1.76 -6.65 9.46
N GLY A 167 2.03 -6.51 8.15
CA GLY A 167 2.85 -5.41 7.64
C GLY A 167 2.35 -4.02 8.06
N THR A 168 1.03 -3.83 8.13
CA THR A 168 0.40 -2.59 8.62
C THR A 168 0.65 -2.39 10.12
N SER A 169 0.53 -3.43 10.95
CA SER A 169 0.87 -3.32 12.37
C SER A 169 2.33 -2.94 12.58
N LEU A 170 3.24 -3.54 11.82
CA LEU A 170 4.65 -3.16 11.87
C LEU A 170 4.90 -1.72 11.39
N MET A 171 4.11 -1.23 10.42
CA MET A 171 4.16 0.17 9.98
C MET A 171 3.71 1.10 11.12
N LEU A 172 2.60 0.80 11.79
CA LEU A 172 2.12 1.55 12.95
C LEU A 172 3.12 1.50 14.11
N GLY A 173 3.75 0.34 14.36
CA GLY A 173 4.81 0.20 15.34
C GLY A 173 6.02 1.06 15.04
N ARG A 174 6.44 1.14 13.78
CA ARG A 174 7.52 2.05 13.36
C ARG A 174 7.13 3.52 13.54
N ALA A 175 5.89 3.87 13.24
CA ALA A 175 5.37 5.22 13.47
C ALA A 175 5.39 5.59 14.95
N ALA A 176 4.91 4.70 15.82
CA ALA A 176 4.96 4.90 17.28
C ALA A 176 6.40 5.01 17.79
N ALA A 177 7.29 4.13 17.34
CA ALA A 177 8.70 4.15 17.70
C ALA A 177 9.40 5.44 17.25
N GLY A 178 9.13 5.90 16.02
CA GLY A 178 9.62 7.18 15.52
C GLY A 178 9.10 8.37 16.31
N GLY A 179 7.83 8.37 16.73
CA GLY A 179 7.27 9.39 17.62
C GLY A 179 7.93 9.44 18.99
N ARG A 180 8.42 8.30 19.50
CA ARG A 180 9.13 8.15 20.78
C ARG A 180 10.65 8.27 20.66
N ASP A 181 11.18 8.44 19.46
CA ASP A 181 12.64 8.43 19.18
C ASP A 181 13.34 7.17 19.72
N VAL A 182 12.73 6.00 19.49
CA VAL A 182 13.26 4.68 19.90
C VAL A 182 13.30 3.70 18.74
N SER A 183 14.11 2.65 18.88
CA SER A 183 14.16 1.55 17.91
C SER A 183 13.03 0.56 18.15
N LEU A 184 12.20 0.32 17.13
CA LEU A 184 11.18 -0.74 17.19
C LEU A 184 11.79 -2.13 17.33
N GLN A 185 13.00 -2.35 16.81
CA GLN A 185 13.70 -3.63 16.95
C GLN A 185 14.04 -3.95 18.41
N GLU A 186 14.36 -2.93 19.21
CA GLU A 186 14.74 -3.07 20.62
C GLU A 186 13.53 -3.03 21.56
N ARG A 187 12.48 -2.29 21.18
CA ARG A 187 11.29 -2.04 22.02
C ARG A 187 10.05 -2.83 21.63
N GLY A 188 10.06 -3.51 20.49
CA GLY A 188 8.92 -4.25 20.01
C GLY A 188 8.69 -5.59 20.72
N VAL A 189 7.58 -5.76 21.42
CA VAL A 189 7.18 -7.01 22.09
C VAL A 189 6.08 -7.68 21.29
N LYS A 190 6.42 -8.80 20.65
CA LYS A 190 5.50 -9.51 19.72
C LYS A 190 4.82 -10.71 20.34
N VAL A 191 5.31 -11.19 21.47
CA VAL A 191 4.81 -12.39 22.15
C VAL A 191 4.77 -12.14 23.66
N ARG A 192 3.65 -12.47 24.26
CA ARG A 192 3.48 -12.62 25.72
C ARG A 192 2.74 -13.92 25.94
N ASP A 193 3.39 -14.87 26.60
CA ASP A 193 2.86 -16.22 26.89
C ASP A 193 3.33 -16.66 28.27
N GLY A 194 2.43 -17.14 29.10
CA GLY A 194 2.71 -17.51 30.49
C GLY A 194 2.98 -16.31 31.39
N ASP A 195 3.77 -16.53 32.44
CA ASP A 195 4.23 -15.47 33.36
C ASP A 195 5.45 -14.77 32.76
N VAL A 196 5.25 -13.61 32.16
CA VAL A 196 6.29 -12.78 31.52
C VAL A 196 6.73 -11.61 32.40
N GLY A 197 6.21 -11.55 33.64
CA GLY A 197 6.45 -10.42 34.55
C GLY A 197 5.73 -9.14 34.13
N PRO A 198 5.94 -8.04 34.88
CA PRO A 198 5.34 -6.75 34.56
C PRO A 198 5.84 -6.19 33.24
N ARG A 199 4.98 -5.43 32.56
CA ARG A 199 5.32 -4.73 31.33
C ARG A 199 6.48 -3.77 31.56
N ARG A 200 7.48 -3.78 30.66
CA ARG A 200 8.60 -2.85 30.72
C ARG A 200 8.17 -1.51 30.13
N GLU A 201 8.50 -0.41 30.80
CA GLU A 201 8.25 0.96 30.34
C GLU A 201 8.94 1.22 28.98
N GLY A 202 8.22 1.90 28.09
CA GLY A 202 8.70 2.26 26.76
C GLY A 202 8.63 1.12 25.73
N ASP A 203 8.18 -0.06 26.09
CA ASP A 203 7.93 -1.13 25.10
C ASP A 203 6.74 -0.78 24.20
N ILE A 204 6.74 -1.33 22.98
CA ILE A 204 5.63 -1.26 22.03
C ILE A 204 5.13 -2.68 21.80
N GLY A 205 3.94 -2.98 22.34
CA GLY A 205 3.37 -4.30 22.27
C GLY A 205 2.59 -4.57 20.99
N PHE A 206 2.52 -5.85 20.61
CA PHE A 206 1.72 -6.31 19.48
C PHE A 206 0.84 -7.49 19.87
N ALA A 207 -0.42 -7.46 19.43
CA ALA A 207 -1.33 -8.59 19.53
C ALA A 207 -2.00 -8.83 18.17
N ALA A 208 -2.01 -10.10 17.73
CA ALA A 208 -2.55 -10.47 16.43
C ALA A 208 -3.69 -11.47 16.60
N LEU A 209 -4.87 -11.13 16.08
CA LEU A 209 -6.06 -11.97 16.03
C LEU A 209 -6.27 -12.51 14.62
N ARG A 210 -6.78 -13.74 14.50
CA ARG A 210 -7.15 -14.38 13.24
C ARG A 210 -8.54 -14.98 13.37
N GLY A 211 -9.43 -14.63 12.41
CA GLY A 211 -10.80 -15.18 12.43
C GLY A 211 -11.60 -14.77 11.21
N GLY A 212 -12.57 -15.59 10.84
CA GLY A 212 -13.52 -15.30 9.77
C GLY A 212 -12.86 -14.90 8.46
N ASP A 213 -13.45 -13.87 7.86
CA ASP A 213 -13.07 -13.23 6.59
C ASP A 213 -12.64 -11.75 6.78
N VAL A 214 -12.33 -11.35 8.01
CA VAL A 214 -11.92 -9.99 8.37
C VAL A 214 -10.85 -9.48 7.41
N VAL A 215 -11.13 -8.37 6.74
CA VAL A 215 -10.22 -7.79 5.73
C VAL A 215 -8.95 -7.25 6.37
N GLY A 216 -9.09 -6.54 7.47
CA GLY A 216 -8.02 -6.01 8.28
C GLY A 216 -8.50 -4.91 9.22
N GLU A 217 -8.29 -5.11 10.50
CA GLU A 217 -8.57 -4.13 11.55
C GLU A 217 -7.28 -3.85 12.29
N HIS A 218 -7.04 -2.59 12.62
CA HIS A 218 -5.86 -2.15 13.33
C HIS A 218 -6.25 -1.13 14.38
N ARG A 219 -5.73 -1.30 15.59
CA ARG A 219 -5.94 -0.37 16.70
C ARG A 219 -4.60 -0.11 17.36
N VAL A 220 -4.30 1.16 17.59
CA VAL A 220 -3.19 1.62 18.41
C VAL A 220 -3.77 2.18 19.69
N ILE A 221 -3.34 1.65 20.82
CA ILE A 221 -3.79 2.00 22.17
C ILE A 221 -2.65 2.69 22.89
N PHE A 222 -2.90 3.88 23.40
CA PHE A 222 -2.02 4.62 24.30
C PHE A 222 -2.69 4.62 25.68
N ALA A 223 -2.18 3.84 26.63
CA ALA A 223 -2.77 3.64 27.94
C ALA A 223 -1.91 4.31 29.02
N GLY A 224 -2.43 5.36 29.61
CA GLY A 224 -1.82 6.10 30.70
C GLY A 224 -2.54 5.95 32.04
N PRO A 225 -2.07 6.59 33.11
CA PRO A 225 -2.69 6.55 34.41
C PRO A 225 -4.11 7.18 34.39
N GLY A 226 -5.14 6.34 34.53
CA GLY A 226 -6.53 6.78 34.60
C GLY A 226 -7.20 7.09 33.26
N GLU A 227 -6.50 7.02 32.14
CA GLU A 227 -7.04 7.27 30.80
C GLU A 227 -6.37 6.43 29.71
N ARG A 228 -7.00 6.37 28.54
CA ARG A 228 -6.39 5.83 27.33
C ARG A 228 -6.92 6.52 26.08
N ILE A 229 -6.08 6.59 25.05
CA ILE A 229 -6.45 7.02 23.71
C ILE A 229 -6.38 5.80 22.77
N GLU A 230 -7.38 5.63 21.93
CA GLU A 230 -7.43 4.57 20.94
C GLU A 230 -7.58 5.17 19.54
N LEU A 231 -6.65 4.83 18.65
CA LEU A 231 -6.74 5.15 17.22
C LEU A 231 -7.05 3.86 16.46
N ALA A 232 -8.12 3.82 15.68
CA ALA A 232 -8.56 2.61 15.02
C ALA A 232 -8.84 2.81 13.53
N HIS A 233 -8.54 1.79 12.72
CA HIS A 233 -8.91 1.66 11.33
C HIS A 233 -9.52 0.29 11.09
N VAL A 234 -10.69 0.26 10.45
CA VAL A 234 -11.43 -0.96 10.08
C VAL A 234 -11.60 -0.98 8.56
N ALA A 235 -11.03 -1.97 7.90
CA ALA A 235 -11.24 -2.20 6.49
C ALA A 235 -12.44 -3.14 6.30
N THR A 236 -13.46 -2.69 5.58
CA THR A 236 -14.68 -3.47 5.25
C THR A 236 -14.59 -4.11 3.87
N ASP A 237 -13.78 -3.56 2.97
CA ASP A 237 -13.52 -4.11 1.64
C ASP A 237 -12.06 -3.83 1.20
N ARG A 238 -11.55 -4.60 0.22
CA ARG A 238 -10.20 -4.43 -0.32
C ARG A 238 -10.10 -3.31 -1.36
N GLY A 239 -11.20 -2.74 -1.80
CA GLY A 239 -11.24 -1.62 -2.74
C GLY A 239 -10.57 -0.37 -2.17
N ILE A 240 -10.43 -0.26 -0.84
CA ILE A 240 -9.70 0.85 -0.21
C ILE A 240 -8.27 1.01 -0.75
N PHE A 241 -7.59 -0.10 -1.06
CA PHE A 241 -6.23 -0.07 -1.62
C PHE A 241 -6.24 0.40 -3.07
N ALA A 242 -7.22 -0.07 -3.87
CA ALA A 242 -7.38 0.35 -5.25
C ALA A 242 -7.76 1.83 -5.33
N ARG A 243 -8.70 2.31 -4.51
CA ARG A 243 -9.07 3.74 -4.44
C ARG A 243 -7.87 4.62 -4.06
N GLY A 244 -7.03 4.18 -3.12
CA GLY A 244 -5.81 4.88 -2.76
C GLY A 244 -4.79 4.94 -3.90
N ALA A 245 -4.60 3.84 -4.62
CA ALA A 245 -3.68 3.77 -5.76
C ALA A 245 -4.15 4.66 -6.93
N VAL A 246 -5.45 4.67 -7.25
CA VAL A 246 -6.01 5.54 -8.29
C VAL A 246 -5.88 7.01 -7.88
N LYS A 247 -6.17 7.35 -6.62
CA LYS A 247 -5.94 8.71 -6.11
C LYS A 247 -4.47 9.11 -6.22
N ALA A 248 -3.54 8.21 -5.92
CA ALA A 248 -2.10 8.47 -6.04
C ALA A 248 -1.70 8.74 -7.49
N ALA A 249 -2.23 7.98 -8.46
CA ALA A 249 -1.97 8.21 -9.89
C ALA A 249 -2.47 9.59 -10.35
N LEU A 250 -3.71 9.94 -10.00
CA LEU A 250 -4.29 11.24 -10.35
C LEU A 250 -3.54 12.40 -9.69
N TRP A 251 -3.11 12.25 -8.42
CA TRP A 251 -2.30 13.23 -7.72
C TRP A 251 -0.92 13.41 -8.35
N ALA A 252 -0.31 12.30 -8.81
CA ALA A 252 1.03 12.30 -9.43
C ALA A 252 1.03 12.92 -10.82
N ARG A 253 -0.13 13.05 -11.48
CA ARG A 253 -0.26 13.66 -12.79
C ARG A 253 0.25 15.10 -12.79
N GLY A 254 1.27 15.38 -13.60
CA GLY A 254 1.89 16.70 -13.71
C GLY A 254 2.85 17.06 -12.58
N LYS A 255 3.18 16.13 -11.69
CA LYS A 255 4.28 16.26 -10.74
C LYS A 255 5.61 16.00 -11.45
N ASP A 256 6.66 16.63 -10.96
CA ASP A 256 8.01 16.39 -11.43
C ASP A 256 8.45 14.91 -11.15
N PRO A 257 9.39 14.37 -11.93
CA PRO A 257 10.00 13.10 -11.61
C PRO A 257 10.53 13.08 -10.19
N GLY A 258 10.24 12.01 -9.46
CA GLY A 258 10.60 11.87 -8.06
C GLY A 258 9.99 10.62 -7.41
N LEU A 259 10.49 10.26 -6.24
CA LEU A 259 9.93 9.22 -5.40
C LEU A 259 9.05 9.85 -4.32
N TYR A 260 7.78 9.54 -4.38
CA TYR A 260 6.74 10.06 -3.48
C TYR A 260 6.11 8.94 -2.68
N SER A 261 5.52 9.29 -1.56
CA SER A 261 4.79 8.41 -0.66
C SER A 261 3.29 8.71 -0.63
N MET A 262 2.52 7.90 0.06
CA MET A 262 1.11 8.24 0.34
C MET A 262 0.96 9.44 1.28
N MET A 263 2.00 9.83 2.03
CA MET A 263 1.97 11.06 2.84
C MET A 263 1.93 12.28 1.93
N ASP A 264 2.77 12.32 0.88
CA ASP A 264 2.77 13.39 -0.13
C ASP A 264 1.41 13.50 -0.83
N VAL A 265 0.79 12.34 -1.17
CA VAL A 265 -0.55 12.28 -1.80
C VAL A 265 -1.63 12.84 -0.89
N LEU A 266 -1.47 12.70 0.44
CA LEU A 266 -2.42 13.20 1.43
C LEU A 266 -2.13 14.64 1.89
N GLY A 267 -0.97 15.20 1.53
CA GLY A 267 -0.53 16.52 1.95
C GLY A 267 -0.12 16.59 3.43
N LEU A 268 0.50 15.51 3.93
CA LEU A 268 0.90 15.30 5.33
C LEU A 268 2.41 15.37 5.49
#